data_46271a9431e35e6a1d8969794f4134ba
#
_entry.id   46271a9431e35e6a1d8969794f4134ba
#
_cell.length_a   1.000
_cell.length_b   1.000
_cell.length_c   1.000
_cell.angle_alpha   90.00
_cell.angle_beta   90.00
_cell.angle_gamma   90.00
#
_symmetry.space_group_name_H-M   'P 1'
#
loop_
_entity.id
_entity.type
_entity.pdbx_description
1 polymer ?
#
loop_
_entity_poly.entity_id
_entity_poly.type
_entity_poly.pdbx_seq_one_letter_code
_entity_poly.pdbx_strand_id
1 'polypeptide(L)'
;MAGEYLKSSVHVHSKLCDGKNTPEEVAVTAWKAGLQTLGFSGHSHTPHDLEYCMTQSRTALYKAQIAKLKERYAGKMDILCGLEWDLYSDDDPTQYDYWIGSTHYVRGPKTGKYYEIDWREEDLRACIDDDFD
;
A
#
# COMPACT_ATOMS: atom_id res chain seq x y z
N MET A 1 3.74 -18.79 28.86
CA MET A 1 3.58 -19.13 27.43
C MET A 1 3.74 -17.84 26.65
N ALA A 2 4.76 -17.76 25.81
CA ALA A 2 4.80 -16.69 24.82
C ALA A 2 3.60 -16.90 23.91
N GLY A 3 2.69 -15.95 23.86
CA GLY A 3 1.53 -16.01 22.99
C GLY A 3 1.97 -16.24 21.55
N GLU A 4 1.24 -17.06 20.81
CA GLU A 4 1.39 -17.17 19.36
C GLU A 4 0.93 -15.85 18.74
N TYR A 5 1.83 -14.87 18.75
CA TYR A 5 1.57 -13.57 18.15
C TYR A 5 1.80 -13.62 16.64
N LEU A 6 1.10 -12.77 15.95
CA LEU A 6 1.08 -12.51 14.52
C LEU A 6 2.16 -13.24 13.72
N LYS A 7 1.79 -14.33 13.05
CA LYS A 7 2.66 -15.06 12.13
C LYS A 7 2.69 -14.41 10.73
N SER A 8 1.82 -13.48 10.47
CA SER A 8 1.71 -12.80 9.17
C SER A 8 1.40 -11.32 9.32
N SER A 9 1.89 -10.53 8.37
CA SER A 9 1.50 -9.14 8.18
C SER A 9 1.40 -8.88 6.68
N VAL A 10 0.24 -8.42 6.22
CA VAL A 10 -0.06 -8.25 4.78
C VAL A 10 -0.53 -6.84 4.41
N HIS A 11 -0.44 -5.89 5.35
CA HIS A 11 -0.69 -4.48 5.08
C HIS A 11 0.52 -3.67 5.48
N VAL A 12 1.50 -3.60 4.60
CA VAL A 12 2.83 -3.03 4.87
C VAL A 12 3.26 -2.11 3.73
N HIS A 13 3.72 -0.92 4.09
CA HIS A 13 4.23 0.10 3.18
C HIS A 13 5.75 0.20 3.22
N SER A 14 6.33 0.79 2.18
CA SER A 14 7.76 1.01 2.07
C SER A 14 8.05 2.41 1.53
N LYS A 15 9.32 2.76 1.47
CA LYS A 15 9.79 4.03 0.87
C LYS A 15 9.40 4.20 -0.61
N LEU A 16 8.94 3.15 -1.26
CA LEU A 16 8.47 3.24 -2.64
C LEU A 16 7.11 3.90 -2.77
N CYS A 17 6.35 3.99 -1.67
CA CYS A 17 5.20 4.87 -1.52
C CYS A 17 5.43 5.83 -0.34
N ASP A 18 4.66 5.76 0.73
CA ASP A 18 4.73 6.66 1.88
C ASP A 18 5.33 6.06 3.15
N GLY A 19 5.85 4.85 3.08
CA GLY A 19 6.52 4.19 4.19
C GLY A 19 7.92 4.76 4.46
N LYS A 20 8.47 4.40 5.62
CA LYS A 20 9.77 4.95 6.09
C LYS A 20 10.97 4.09 5.74
N ASN A 21 10.78 2.80 5.50
CA ASN A 21 11.83 1.82 5.31
C ASN A 21 11.82 1.22 3.91
N THR A 22 12.97 0.77 3.46
CA THR A 22 13.08 0.01 2.21
C THR A 22 12.41 -1.36 2.36
N PRO A 23 11.97 -2.00 1.27
CA PRO A 23 11.46 -3.37 1.34
C PRO A 23 12.42 -4.35 1.99
N GLU A 24 13.73 -4.20 1.77
CA GLU A 24 14.75 -5.04 2.40
C GLU A 24 14.81 -4.87 3.91
N GLU A 25 14.81 -3.63 4.40
CA GLU A 25 14.79 -3.33 5.84
C GLU A 25 13.54 -3.89 6.52
N VAL A 26 12.40 -3.79 5.87
CA VAL A 26 11.15 -4.36 6.35
C VAL A 26 11.24 -5.89 6.43
N ALA A 27 11.75 -6.54 5.39
CA ALA A 27 11.88 -7.99 5.35
C ALA A 27 12.82 -8.51 6.44
N VAL A 28 13.95 -7.85 6.67
CA VAL A 28 14.89 -8.20 7.75
C VAL A 28 14.22 -8.10 9.11
N THR A 29 13.49 -7.01 9.34
CA THR A 29 12.78 -6.78 10.61
C THR A 29 11.69 -7.82 10.83
N ALA A 30 10.90 -8.11 9.79
CA ALA A 30 9.85 -9.13 9.84
C ALA A 30 10.42 -10.53 10.15
N TRP A 31 11.52 -10.90 9.51
CA TRP A 31 12.21 -12.16 9.76
C TRP A 31 12.71 -12.25 11.20
N LYS A 32 13.36 -11.21 11.71
CA LYS A 32 13.83 -11.14 13.10
C LYS A 32 12.70 -11.20 14.11
N ALA A 33 11.53 -10.67 13.76
CA ALA A 33 10.33 -10.72 14.60
C ALA A 33 9.62 -12.07 14.55
N GLY A 34 10.06 -12.99 13.71
CA GLY A 34 9.51 -14.34 13.61
C GLY A 34 8.28 -14.48 12.72
N LEU A 35 8.02 -13.51 11.82
CA LEU A 35 6.94 -13.64 10.84
C LEU A 35 7.20 -14.84 9.90
N GLN A 36 6.14 -15.55 9.60
CA GLN A 36 6.14 -16.63 8.61
C GLN A 36 5.72 -16.11 7.22
N THR A 37 4.89 -15.07 7.18
CA THR A 37 4.42 -14.45 5.95
C THR A 37 4.49 -12.94 6.07
N LEU A 38 5.14 -12.31 5.09
CA LEU A 38 5.19 -10.85 4.92
C LEU A 38 4.63 -10.49 3.56
N GLY A 39 3.55 -9.73 3.54
CA GLY A 39 2.96 -9.17 2.33
C GLY A 39 3.17 -7.66 2.27
N PHE A 40 3.76 -7.18 1.20
CA PHE A 40 3.82 -5.74 0.92
C PHE A 40 2.53 -5.30 0.24
N SER A 41 2.03 -4.12 0.60
CA SER A 41 0.82 -3.55 0.03
C SER A 41 1.01 -2.05 -0.24
N GLY A 42 2.01 -1.72 -1.06
CA GLY A 42 2.27 -0.34 -1.43
C GLY A 42 1.04 0.33 -2.05
N HIS A 43 0.88 1.64 -1.84
CA HIS A 43 -0.18 2.41 -2.46
C HIS A 43 -0.06 2.39 -3.98
N SER A 44 -1.13 1.99 -4.65
CA SER A 44 -1.22 1.93 -6.10
C SER A 44 -1.06 3.30 -6.76
N HIS A 45 -0.54 3.32 -7.98
CA HIS A 45 -0.41 4.54 -8.76
C HIS A 45 -1.78 5.23 -8.90
N THR A 46 -1.85 6.45 -8.39
CA THR A 46 -3.07 7.27 -8.36
C THR A 46 -2.77 8.61 -9.06
N PRO A 47 -3.19 8.78 -10.33
CA PRO A 47 -2.70 9.88 -11.19
C PRO A 47 -2.91 11.29 -10.65
N HIS A 48 -3.95 11.52 -9.84
CA HIS A 48 -4.26 12.84 -9.30
C HIS A 48 -3.47 13.22 -8.04
N ASP A 49 -2.78 12.27 -7.42
CA ASP A 49 -1.94 12.53 -6.25
C ASP A 49 -0.75 11.57 -6.21
N LEU A 50 0.40 12.02 -6.69
CA LEU A 50 1.62 11.22 -6.80
C LEU A 50 2.52 11.30 -5.56
N GLU A 51 2.15 12.10 -4.55
CA GLU A 51 3.02 12.31 -3.38
C GLU A 51 3.06 11.09 -2.46
N TYR A 52 1.93 10.42 -2.25
CA TYR A 52 1.85 9.30 -1.32
C TYR A 52 1.94 7.93 -2.00
N CYS A 53 1.57 7.82 -3.26
CA CYS A 53 1.51 6.57 -4.00
C CYS A 53 2.81 6.23 -4.73
N MET A 54 2.92 5.00 -5.20
CA MET A 54 3.98 4.62 -6.11
C MET A 54 3.76 5.26 -7.49
N THR A 55 4.81 5.89 -8.03
CA THR A 55 4.84 6.27 -9.45
C THR A 55 4.98 5.01 -10.31
N GLN A 56 4.78 5.12 -11.62
CA GLN A 56 4.95 3.98 -12.52
C GLN A 56 6.36 3.37 -12.43
N SER A 57 7.40 4.22 -12.37
CA SER A 57 8.78 3.76 -12.21
C SER A 57 9.03 3.10 -10.85
N ARG A 58 8.44 3.64 -9.78
CA ARG A 58 8.52 3.02 -8.45
C ARG A 58 7.76 1.72 -8.37
N THR A 59 6.65 1.58 -9.08
CA THR A 59 5.91 0.32 -9.17
C THR A 59 6.76 -0.80 -9.79
N ALA A 60 7.47 -0.49 -10.88
CA ALA A 60 8.38 -1.45 -11.51
C ALA A 60 9.52 -1.86 -10.56
N LEU A 61 10.11 -0.88 -9.87
CA LEU A 61 11.16 -1.11 -8.87
C LEU A 61 10.64 -1.93 -7.67
N TYR A 62 9.45 -1.64 -7.20
CA TYR A 62 8.74 -2.37 -6.14
C TYR A 62 8.61 -3.85 -6.47
N LYS A 63 8.07 -4.16 -7.65
CA LYS A 63 7.92 -5.55 -8.10
C LYS A 63 9.27 -6.27 -8.20
N ALA A 64 10.29 -5.60 -8.74
CA ALA A 64 11.63 -6.16 -8.89
C ALA A 64 12.30 -6.43 -7.54
N GLN A 65 12.21 -5.51 -6.59
CA GLN A 65 12.79 -5.67 -5.26
C GLN A 65 12.10 -6.80 -4.48
N ILE A 66 10.79 -6.89 -4.54
CA ILE A 66 10.04 -7.95 -3.85
C ILE A 66 10.35 -9.31 -4.50
N ALA A 67 10.50 -9.40 -5.81
CA ALA A 67 10.92 -10.63 -6.47
C ALA A 67 12.27 -11.15 -5.94
N LYS A 68 13.23 -10.25 -5.74
CA LYS A 68 14.52 -10.60 -5.11
C LYS A 68 14.37 -11.06 -3.66
N LEU A 69 13.47 -10.43 -2.91
CA LEU A 69 13.20 -10.85 -1.53
C LEU A 69 12.53 -12.21 -1.48
N LYS A 70 11.63 -12.54 -2.42
CA LYS A 70 11.04 -13.88 -2.54
C LYS A 70 12.12 -14.95 -2.72
N GLU A 71 13.11 -14.70 -3.56
CA GLU A 71 14.23 -15.61 -3.78
C GLU A 71 15.11 -15.76 -2.51
N ARG A 72 15.44 -14.61 -1.87
CA ARG A 72 16.29 -14.59 -0.68
C ARG A 72 15.68 -15.34 0.51
N TYR A 73 14.39 -15.21 0.70
CA TYR A 73 13.67 -15.79 1.83
C TYR A 73 12.95 -17.10 1.49
N ALA A 74 13.19 -17.67 0.31
CA ALA A 74 12.62 -18.96 -0.08
C ALA A 74 12.94 -20.05 0.96
N GLY A 75 11.89 -20.74 1.42
CA GLY A 75 12.00 -21.76 2.48
C GLY A 75 12.18 -21.20 3.90
N LYS A 76 12.19 -19.88 4.08
CA LYS A 76 12.37 -19.20 5.38
C LYS A 76 11.15 -18.40 5.79
N MET A 77 10.65 -17.56 4.90
CA MET A 77 9.50 -16.70 5.12
C MET A 77 8.81 -16.47 3.78
N ASP A 78 7.50 -16.61 3.74
CA ASP A 78 6.72 -16.31 2.54
C ASP A 78 6.66 -14.79 2.32
N ILE A 79 7.11 -14.35 1.16
CA ILE A 79 7.03 -12.95 0.75
C ILE A 79 5.97 -12.81 -0.34
N LEU A 80 5.04 -11.89 -0.16
CA LEU A 80 3.96 -11.61 -1.11
C LEU A 80 4.08 -10.18 -1.66
N CYS A 81 3.87 -10.05 -2.97
CA CYS A 81 3.81 -8.77 -3.65
C CYS A 81 2.35 -8.36 -3.81
N GLY A 82 1.85 -7.60 -2.86
CA GLY A 82 0.48 -7.10 -2.87
C GLY A 82 0.39 -5.64 -3.29
N LEU A 83 -0.83 -5.13 -3.32
CA LEU A 83 -1.15 -3.76 -3.68
C LEU A 83 -2.26 -3.23 -2.77
N GLU A 84 -2.11 -2.05 -2.23
CA GLU A 84 -3.24 -1.29 -1.72
C GLU A 84 -3.86 -0.51 -2.88
N TRP A 85 -4.93 -1.09 -3.42
CA TRP A 85 -5.56 -0.63 -4.65
C TRP A 85 -6.61 0.42 -4.35
N ASP A 86 -6.31 1.66 -4.70
CA ASP A 86 -7.22 2.78 -4.50
C ASP A 86 -8.31 2.83 -5.56
N LEU A 87 -9.47 3.37 -5.19
CA LEU A 87 -10.64 3.49 -6.07
C LEU A 87 -10.33 4.23 -7.39
N TYR A 88 -9.45 5.21 -7.36
CA TYR A 88 -9.09 6.02 -8.54
C TYR A 88 -7.74 5.63 -9.16
N SER A 89 -7.19 4.50 -8.77
CA SER A 89 -5.95 3.99 -9.35
C SER A 89 -6.16 3.51 -10.78
N ASP A 90 -5.14 3.70 -11.61
CA ASP A 90 -5.06 3.15 -12.95
C ASP A 90 -4.21 1.88 -13.04
N ASP A 91 -3.73 1.37 -11.91
CA ASP A 91 -2.97 0.11 -11.85
C ASP A 91 -3.90 -1.10 -11.95
N ASP A 92 -3.39 -2.20 -12.46
CA ASP A 92 -4.12 -3.46 -12.59
C ASP A 92 -3.83 -4.36 -11.38
N PRO A 93 -4.78 -4.52 -10.45
CA PRO A 93 -4.56 -5.31 -9.25
C PRO A 93 -4.34 -6.80 -9.54
N THR A 94 -4.80 -7.29 -10.69
CA THR A 94 -4.64 -8.71 -11.06
C THR A 94 -3.20 -9.11 -11.32
N GLN A 95 -2.30 -8.15 -11.45
CA GLN A 95 -0.85 -8.36 -11.64
C GLN A 95 -0.08 -8.59 -10.33
N TYR A 96 -0.79 -8.67 -9.20
CA TYR A 96 -0.22 -8.81 -7.87
C TYR A 96 -0.68 -10.13 -7.23
N ASP A 97 0.04 -10.59 -6.21
CA ASP A 97 -0.34 -11.79 -5.47
C ASP A 97 -1.68 -11.61 -4.73
N TYR A 98 -1.95 -10.40 -4.28
CA TYR A 98 -3.21 -9.99 -3.64
C TYR A 98 -3.37 -8.47 -3.73
N TRP A 99 -4.56 -7.98 -3.41
CA TRP A 99 -4.80 -6.54 -3.25
C TRP A 99 -5.74 -6.26 -2.09
N ILE A 100 -5.58 -5.07 -1.54
CA ILE A 100 -6.46 -4.50 -0.53
C ILE A 100 -7.20 -3.35 -1.20
N GLY A 101 -8.53 -3.44 -1.31
CA GLY A 101 -9.34 -2.35 -1.84
C GLY A 101 -9.42 -1.21 -0.84
N SER A 102 -9.15 0.02 -1.27
CA SER A 102 -9.20 1.20 -0.41
C SER A 102 -9.84 2.39 -1.10
N THR A 103 -10.36 3.31 -0.30
CA THR A 103 -10.92 4.57 -0.74
C THR A 103 -10.32 5.68 0.09
N HIS A 104 -9.26 6.32 -0.41
CA HIS A 104 -8.63 7.47 0.26
C HIS A 104 -9.21 8.80 -0.21
N TYR A 105 -9.89 8.82 -1.36
CA TYR A 105 -10.44 10.00 -1.99
C TYR A 105 -11.89 9.80 -2.39
N VAL A 106 -12.62 10.90 -2.39
CA VAL A 106 -13.92 10.99 -3.05
C VAL A 106 -13.86 12.11 -4.08
N ARG A 107 -14.31 11.83 -5.29
CA ARG A 107 -14.47 12.87 -6.31
C ARG A 107 -15.84 13.51 -6.16
N GLY A 108 -15.86 14.80 -5.93
CA GLY A 108 -17.08 15.55 -5.77
C GLY A 108 -17.92 15.57 -7.05
N PRO A 109 -19.21 15.18 -7.00
CA PRO A 109 -20.08 15.16 -8.17
C PRO A 109 -20.40 16.54 -8.72
N LYS A 110 -20.39 17.58 -7.88
CA LYS A 110 -20.66 18.96 -8.29
C LYS A 110 -19.39 19.69 -8.74
N THR A 111 -18.31 19.59 -7.95
CA THR A 111 -17.06 20.33 -8.19
C THR A 111 -16.08 19.60 -9.09
N GLY A 112 -16.13 18.27 -9.16
CA GLY A 112 -15.13 17.43 -9.80
C GLY A 112 -13.80 17.32 -9.05
N LYS A 113 -13.69 17.93 -7.86
CA LYS A 113 -12.49 17.87 -7.02
C LYS A 113 -12.34 16.51 -6.37
N TYR A 114 -11.08 16.11 -6.14
CA TYR A 114 -10.75 14.97 -5.29
C TYR A 114 -10.52 15.46 -3.87
N TYR A 115 -11.24 14.89 -2.92
CA TYR A 115 -11.12 15.18 -1.50
C TYR A 115 -10.50 13.99 -0.78
N GLU A 116 -9.46 14.24 0.01
CA GLU A 116 -8.95 13.23 0.95
C GLU A 116 -9.95 13.07 2.10
N ILE A 117 -10.40 11.84 2.33
CA ILE A 117 -11.45 11.59 3.33
C ILE A 117 -10.93 10.96 4.62
N ASP A 118 -9.68 10.55 4.65
CA ASP A 118 -9.05 9.84 5.78
C ASP A 118 -7.80 10.55 6.33
N TRP A 119 -7.55 11.79 5.93
CA TRP A 119 -6.38 12.56 6.35
C TRP A 119 -6.72 13.66 7.35
N ARG A 120 -7.45 14.68 6.92
CA ARG A 120 -7.83 15.82 7.75
C ARG A 120 -9.32 16.02 7.77
N GLU A 121 -9.84 16.40 8.95
CA GLU A 121 -11.27 16.69 9.14
C GLU A 121 -11.76 17.80 8.23
N GLU A 122 -10.91 18.81 7.98
CA GLU A 122 -11.25 19.94 7.10
C GLU A 122 -11.53 19.50 5.67
N ASP A 123 -10.78 18.53 5.16
CA ASP A 123 -10.96 17.99 3.81
C ASP A 123 -12.28 17.22 3.70
N LEU A 124 -12.60 16.42 4.71
CA LEU A 124 -13.88 15.72 4.79
C LEU A 124 -15.06 16.69 4.89
N ARG A 125 -14.95 17.74 5.72
CA ARG A 125 -15.98 18.76 5.83
C ARG A 125 -16.18 19.51 4.53
N ALA A 126 -15.11 19.91 3.84
CA ALA A 126 -15.18 20.57 2.55
C ALA A 126 -15.89 19.67 1.50
N CYS A 127 -15.59 18.38 1.51
CA CYS A 127 -16.26 17.41 0.63
C CYS A 127 -17.79 17.40 0.87
N ILE A 128 -18.21 17.34 2.13
CA ILE A 128 -19.63 17.34 2.48
C ILE A 128 -20.29 18.65 2.08
N ASP A 129 -19.71 19.77 2.50
CA ASP A 129 -20.30 21.11 2.31
C ASP A 129 -20.38 21.49 0.82
N ASP A 130 -19.34 21.20 0.05
CA ASP A 130 -19.26 21.61 -1.37
C ASP A 130 -20.05 20.68 -2.30
N ASP A 131 -20.10 19.40 -1.99
CA ASP A 131 -20.57 18.39 -2.95
C ASP A 131 -21.77 17.55 -2.51
N PHE A 132 -21.99 17.36 -1.22
CA PHE A 132 -23.02 16.45 -0.71
C PHE A 132 -24.08 17.10 0.18
N ASP A 133 -23.90 18.35 0.53
CA ASP A 133 -24.91 19.09 1.33
C ASP A 133 -25.86 19.91 0.48
#